data_b38e633346dcb83557a351e897d31d4c
#
_entry.id   b38e633346dcb83557a351e897d31d4c
#
_cell.length_a   1.000
_cell.length_b   1.000
_cell.length_c   1.000
_cell.angle_alpha   90.00
_cell.angle_beta   90.00
_cell.angle_gamma   90.00
#
_symmetry.space_group_name_H-M   'P 1'
#
loop_
_entity.id
_entity.type
_entity.pdbx_description
1 polymer ?
#
loop_
_entity_poly.entity_id
_entity_poly.type
_entity_poly.pdbx_seq_one_letter_code
_entity_poly.pdbx_strand_id
1 'polypeptide(L)'
;MIELKNLGKQFRLGDTVFDALKDINLTIRKGEFIAIIGQSGSGKSTLMNILGCLDNPSCGEYLLEGNNISNLSGDELARLRRNKFGFIFQRYNLLSTLNTLQNVSLPSVYAGVSKKEREERASEILKGLGLGDKLESLPNKLSGGQQQRVSIARALINGGEIILADEPTGALDSQSGMMVMEILTNLHKEGHTIIIVTHDQNIASYAHRIIEIKDGKILKDSVKKDEIYDIDLKKPKQKNWLSFYKDQFIESFKMSVNAIFSHKLRSLLTMLGIIIGITSVISVVALGNGSQQQILSSIRGIGTNTIDISGQRVWGYACR
;
A
#
# COMPACT_ATOMS: atom_id res chain seq x y z
N MET A 1 26.33 3.59 -1.46
CA MET A 1 24.92 3.82 -1.83
C MET A 1 24.03 3.87 -0.60
N ILE A 2 23.97 2.81 0.22
CA ILE A 2 23.26 2.78 1.50
C ILE A 2 24.29 2.67 2.62
N GLU A 3 24.14 3.46 3.69
CA GLU A 3 24.96 3.36 4.90
C GLU A 3 24.07 3.48 6.14
N LEU A 4 24.14 2.50 7.02
CA LEU A 4 23.44 2.46 8.31
C LEU A 4 24.49 2.61 9.43
N LYS A 5 24.27 3.55 10.36
CA LYS A 5 25.18 3.82 11.49
C LYS A 5 24.41 3.70 12.81
N ASN A 6 24.80 2.73 13.63
CA ASN A 6 24.23 2.47 14.95
C ASN A 6 22.69 2.42 14.93
N LEU A 7 22.14 1.88 13.84
CA LEU A 7 20.70 1.91 13.58
C LEU A 7 19.97 0.92 14.49
N GLY A 8 18.93 1.40 15.16
CA GLY A 8 18.06 0.59 16.01
C GLY A 8 16.58 0.79 15.69
N LYS A 9 15.80 -0.24 15.97
CA LYS A 9 14.34 -0.19 15.86
C LYS A 9 13.70 -0.82 17.07
N GLN A 10 12.81 -0.05 17.70
CA GLN A 10 12.00 -0.47 18.83
C GLN A 10 10.53 -0.46 18.47
N PHE A 11 9.81 -1.46 18.93
CA PHE A 11 8.34 -1.49 18.89
C PHE A 11 7.81 -1.46 20.32
N ARG A 12 6.74 -0.72 20.53
CA ARG A 12 6.04 -0.66 21.81
C ARG A 12 4.74 -1.45 21.72
N LEU A 13 4.57 -2.44 22.58
CA LEU A 13 3.37 -3.24 22.68
C LEU A 13 2.80 -3.09 24.11
N GLY A 14 1.86 -2.17 24.30
CA GLY A 14 1.42 -1.75 25.63
C GLY A 14 2.59 -1.14 26.43
N ASP A 15 2.88 -1.68 27.62
CA ASP A 15 3.97 -1.23 28.49
C ASP A 15 5.31 -1.90 28.17
N THR A 16 5.34 -2.88 27.26
CA THR A 16 6.58 -3.60 26.91
C THR A 16 7.24 -2.97 25.68
N VAL A 17 8.55 -2.72 25.78
CA VAL A 17 9.39 -2.27 24.66
C VAL A 17 10.17 -3.47 24.14
N PHE A 18 10.08 -3.71 22.85
CA PHE A 18 10.81 -4.77 22.16
C PHE A 18 11.78 -4.18 21.14
N ASP A 19 13.06 -4.51 21.31
CA ASP A 19 14.12 -4.12 20.38
C ASP A 19 14.18 -5.10 19.21
N ALA A 20 13.66 -4.71 18.06
CA ALA A 20 13.69 -5.52 16.85
C ALA A 20 15.04 -5.45 16.12
N LEU A 21 15.72 -4.29 16.18
CA LEU A 21 17.08 -4.09 15.68
C LEU A 21 17.91 -3.34 16.70
N LYS A 22 19.19 -3.71 16.80
CA LYS A 22 20.14 -3.18 17.80
C LYS A 22 21.49 -2.95 17.15
N ASP A 23 21.94 -1.69 17.13
CA ASP A 23 23.28 -1.30 16.69
C ASP A 23 23.68 -1.89 15.32
N ILE A 24 22.78 -1.73 14.34
CA ILE A 24 23.04 -2.18 12.97
C ILE A 24 23.99 -1.19 12.30
N ASN A 25 25.17 -1.67 11.94
CA ASN A 25 26.16 -0.98 11.14
C ASN A 25 26.34 -1.75 9.83
N LEU A 26 25.96 -1.14 8.70
CA LEU A 26 25.92 -1.81 7.40
C LEU A 26 26.15 -0.82 6.27
N THR A 27 27.05 -1.14 5.36
CA THR A 27 27.24 -0.39 4.11
C THR A 27 26.94 -1.29 2.91
N ILE A 28 26.09 -0.81 2.00
CA ILE A 28 25.74 -1.50 0.75
C ILE A 28 26.15 -0.59 -0.42
N ARG A 29 26.95 -1.14 -1.32
CA ARG A 29 27.40 -0.44 -2.54
C ARG A 29 26.37 -0.58 -3.65
N LYS A 30 26.36 0.34 -4.61
CA LYS A 30 25.54 0.22 -5.82
C LYS A 30 25.97 -1.01 -6.61
N GLY A 31 25.02 -1.75 -7.17
CA GLY A 31 25.29 -2.95 -7.95
C GLY A 31 25.73 -4.18 -7.14
N GLU A 32 25.57 -4.20 -5.81
CA GLU A 32 25.78 -5.42 -5.00
C GLU A 32 24.59 -6.37 -5.08
N PHE A 33 24.87 -7.67 -4.97
CA PHE A 33 23.88 -8.72 -4.77
C PHE A 33 24.04 -9.34 -3.37
N ILE A 34 23.12 -9.03 -2.46
CA ILE A 34 23.20 -9.36 -1.04
C ILE A 34 22.04 -10.26 -0.62
N ALA A 35 22.34 -11.27 0.20
CA ALA A 35 21.35 -12.05 0.92
C ALA A 35 21.41 -11.74 2.42
N ILE A 36 20.26 -11.38 3.01
CA ILE A 36 20.09 -11.23 4.45
C ILE A 36 19.41 -12.50 4.96
N ILE A 37 20.13 -13.25 5.81
CA ILE A 37 19.64 -14.52 6.34
C ILE A 37 19.50 -14.47 7.87
N GLY A 38 18.73 -15.41 8.43
CA GLY A 38 18.53 -15.56 9.87
C GLY A 38 17.24 -16.29 10.19
N GLN A 39 17.06 -16.68 11.44
CA GLN A 39 15.85 -17.35 11.91
C GLN A 39 14.61 -16.45 11.85
N SER A 40 13.41 -17.03 11.94
CA SER A 40 12.19 -16.25 12.09
C SER A 40 12.26 -15.39 13.36
N GLY A 41 11.80 -14.12 13.27
CA GLY A 41 11.87 -13.18 14.39
C GLY A 41 13.24 -12.51 14.62
N SER A 42 14.28 -12.82 13.82
CA SER A 42 15.63 -12.24 14.01
C SER A 42 15.76 -10.76 13.63
N GLY A 43 14.71 -10.12 13.05
CA GLY A 43 14.74 -8.72 12.62
C GLY A 43 14.89 -8.48 11.12
N LYS A 44 14.99 -9.54 10.27
CA LYS A 44 15.20 -9.42 8.82
C LYS A 44 14.17 -8.53 8.12
N SER A 45 12.89 -8.84 8.30
CA SER A 45 11.80 -8.07 7.66
C SER A 45 11.75 -6.63 8.20
N THR A 46 12.09 -6.41 9.47
CA THR A 46 12.20 -5.07 10.05
C THR A 46 13.33 -4.29 9.37
N LEU A 47 14.51 -4.92 9.20
CA LEU A 47 15.63 -4.29 8.50
C LEU A 47 15.26 -4.00 7.04
N MET A 48 14.62 -4.94 6.35
CA MET A 48 14.17 -4.74 4.97
C MET A 48 13.16 -3.58 4.84
N ASN A 49 12.23 -3.46 5.79
CA ASN A 49 11.27 -2.36 5.81
C ASN A 49 11.95 -1.00 5.98
N ILE A 50 12.97 -0.91 6.83
CA ILE A 50 13.75 0.32 7.01
C ILE A 50 14.58 0.60 5.75
N LEU A 51 15.30 -0.39 5.22
CA LEU A 51 16.08 -0.25 3.98
C LEU A 51 15.19 0.25 2.83
N GLY A 52 13.97 -0.26 2.73
CA GLY A 52 12.99 0.12 1.72
C GLY A 52 12.20 1.40 2.03
N CYS A 53 12.54 2.14 3.07
CA CYS A 53 11.82 3.34 3.49
C CYS A 53 10.32 3.08 3.77
N LEU A 54 9.92 1.86 4.14
CA LEU A 54 8.56 1.52 4.57
C LEU A 54 8.34 1.84 6.05
N ASP A 55 9.42 1.92 6.82
CA ASP A 55 9.42 2.28 8.24
C ASP A 55 10.66 3.13 8.55
N ASN A 56 10.60 3.91 9.64
CA ASN A 56 11.72 4.72 10.11
C ASN A 56 12.48 3.99 11.24
N PRO A 57 13.79 4.18 11.35
CA PRO A 57 14.54 3.73 12.53
C PRO A 57 14.06 4.47 13.77
N SER A 58 14.24 3.86 14.96
CA SER A 58 13.99 4.51 16.24
C SER A 58 15.20 5.31 16.74
N CYS A 59 16.40 4.92 16.31
CA CYS A 59 17.67 5.61 16.60
C CYS A 59 18.71 5.27 15.54
N GLY A 60 19.83 5.99 15.53
CA GLY A 60 20.89 5.86 14.54
C GLY A 60 20.64 6.65 13.28
N GLU A 61 21.47 6.42 12.27
CA GLU A 61 21.42 7.14 11.00
C GLU A 61 21.24 6.18 9.84
N TYR A 62 20.41 6.59 8.87
CA TYR A 62 20.28 5.97 7.56
C TYR A 62 20.66 6.98 6.48
N LEU A 63 21.77 6.73 5.81
CA LEU A 63 22.21 7.56 4.67
C LEU A 63 21.95 6.80 3.36
N LEU A 64 21.26 7.46 2.46
CA LEU A 64 21.05 7.00 1.07
C LEU A 64 21.74 7.98 0.14
N GLU A 65 22.73 7.51 -0.62
CA GLU A 65 23.58 8.35 -1.49
C GLU A 65 24.18 9.56 -0.77
N GLY A 66 24.60 9.38 0.50
CA GLY A 66 25.18 10.41 1.34
C GLY A 66 24.18 11.34 2.04
N ASN A 67 22.89 11.24 1.72
CA ASN A 67 21.84 12.04 2.36
C ASN A 67 21.24 11.29 3.53
N ASN A 68 21.17 11.92 4.70
CA ASN A 68 20.50 11.33 5.85
C ASN A 68 18.97 11.36 5.66
N ILE A 69 18.35 10.18 5.64
CA ILE A 69 16.92 10.01 5.43
C ILE A 69 16.16 9.53 6.68
N SER A 70 16.85 9.43 7.83
CA SER A 70 16.27 8.89 9.08
C SER A 70 15.03 9.64 9.56
N ASN A 71 14.95 10.94 9.30
CA ASN A 71 13.91 11.83 9.83
C ASN A 71 13.01 12.42 8.71
N LEU A 72 13.02 11.83 7.52
CA LEU A 72 12.16 12.29 6.45
C LEU A 72 10.68 12.03 6.76
N SER A 73 9.83 12.91 6.28
CA SER A 73 8.38 12.76 6.34
C SER A 73 7.89 11.57 5.51
N GLY A 74 6.69 11.09 5.80
CA GLY A 74 6.08 9.98 5.05
C GLY A 74 5.99 10.24 3.56
N ASP A 75 5.74 11.48 3.14
CA ASP A 75 5.65 11.88 1.72
C ASP A 75 7.02 11.84 1.03
N GLU A 76 8.07 12.30 1.72
CA GLU A 76 9.44 12.25 1.21
C GLU A 76 9.93 10.80 1.07
N LEU A 77 9.66 9.96 2.08
CA LEU A 77 9.94 8.52 2.00
C LEU A 77 9.16 7.85 0.87
N ALA A 78 7.89 8.22 0.64
CA ALA A 78 7.10 7.70 -0.47
C ALA A 78 7.69 8.11 -1.83
N ARG A 79 8.26 9.32 -1.96
CA ARG A 79 8.99 9.74 -3.17
C ARG A 79 10.25 8.93 -3.39
N LEU A 80 11.03 8.67 -2.33
CA LEU A 80 12.23 7.83 -2.41
C LEU A 80 11.87 6.40 -2.82
N ARG A 81 10.87 5.79 -2.18
CA ARG A 81 10.38 4.45 -2.54
C ARG A 81 10.03 4.37 -4.03
N ARG A 82 9.23 5.30 -4.50
CA ARG A 82 8.77 5.33 -5.89
C ARG A 82 9.92 5.44 -6.90
N ASN A 83 10.97 6.19 -6.56
CA ASN A 83 12.02 6.55 -7.51
C ASN A 83 13.24 5.62 -7.45
N LYS A 84 13.49 4.97 -6.30
CA LYS A 84 14.72 4.22 -6.05
C LYS A 84 14.48 2.74 -5.83
N PHE A 85 13.33 2.36 -5.28
CA PHE A 85 13.10 1.00 -4.79
C PHE A 85 12.09 0.24 -5.64
N GLY A 86 12.39 -1.04 -5.89
CA GLY A 86 11.45 -2.05 -6.37
C GLY A 86 11.23 -3.08 -5.28
N PHE A 87 9.97 -3.47 -5.01
CA PHE A 87 9.62 -4.43 -3.99
C PHE A 87 9.07 -5.71 -4.60
N ILE A 88 9.59 -6.85 -4.17
CA ILE A 88 9.15 -8.19 -4.51
C ILE A 88 8.78 -8.89 -3.21
N PHE A 89 7.51 -9.27 -3.05
CA PHE A 89 6.98 -9.86 -1.84
C PHE A 89 6.71 -11.35 -1.99
N GLN A 90 6.79 -12.11 -0.91
CA GLN A 90 6.49 -13.53 -0.85
C GLN A 90 5.08 -13.88 -1.35
N ARG A 91 4.07 -13.06 -1.03
CA ARG A 91 2.67 -13.25 -1.44
C ARG A 91 2.27 -12.37 -2.63
N TYR A 92 3.24 -11.96 -3.45
CA TYR A 92 3.07 -11.16 -4.67
C TYR A 92 2.43 -9.78 -4.47
N ASN A 93 1.50 -9.61 -3.55
CA ASN A 93 0.74 -8.38 -3.23
C ASN A 93 0.14 -7.72 -4.49
N LEU A 94 -0.44 -8.54 -5.38
CA LEU A 94 -1.14 -8.06 -6.56
C LEU A 94 -2.58 -7.68 -6.20
N LEU A 95 -3.07 -6.60 -6.79
CA LEU A 95 -4.46 -6.18 -6.65
C LEU A 95 -5.34 -7.08 -7.52
N SER A 96 -6.22 -7.87 -6.87
CA SER A 96 -7.06 -8.87 -7.52
C SER A 96 -8.09 -8.30 -8.50
N THR A 97 -8.41 -7.01 -8.37
CA THR A 97 -9.35 -6.27 -9.22
C THR A 97 -8.71 -5.68 -10.47
N LEU A 98 -7.38 -5.70 -10.57
CA LEU A 98 -6.60 -5.18 -11.69
C LEU A 98 -6.01 -6.34 -12.50
N ASN A 99 -5.96 -6.18 -13.83
CA ASN A 99 -5.26 -7.13 -14.69
C ASN A 99 -3.73 -7.03 -14.53
N THR A 100 -3.00 -7.90 -15.19
CA THR A 100 -1.53 -7.96 -15.15
C THR A 100 -0.89 -6.63 -15.56
N LEU A 101 -1.31 -6.06 -16.70
CA LEU A 101 -0.79 -4.79 -17.20
C LEU A 101 -1.03 -3.63 -16.22
N GLN A 102 -2.23 -3.57 -15.64
CA GLN A 102 -2.61 -2.56 -14.66
C GLN A 102 -1.83 -2.69 -13.35
N ASN A 103 -1.64 -3.92 -12.84
CA ASN A 103 -0.82 -4.16 -11.64
C ASN A 103 0.62 -3.68 -11.83
N VAL A 104 1.23 -3.94 -12.98
CA VAL A 104 2.60 -3.51 -13.29
C VAL A 104 2.69 -2.00 -13.49
N SER A 105 1.73 -1.39 -14.19
CA SER A 105 1.75 0.05 -14.49
C SER A 105 1.40 0.94 -13.30
N LEU A 106 0.81 0.38 -12.22
CA LEU A 106 0.30 1.13 -11.07
C LEU A 106 1.33 2.06 -10.40
N PRO A 107 2.58 1.66 -10.10
CA PRO A 107 3.57 2.57 -9.51
C PRO A 107 3.90 3.77 -10.39
N SER A 108 3.81 3.63 -11.72
CA SER A 108 4.03 4.72 -12.67
C SER A 108 2.87 5.73 -12.72
N VAL A 109 1.67 5.35 -12.28
CA VAL A 109 0.57 6.31 -12.05
C VAL A 109 0.99 7.32 -10.99
N TYR A 110 1.53 6.84 -9.87
CA TYR A 110 2.03 7.69 -8.79
C TYR A 110 3.32 8.44 -9.15
N ALA A 111 4.02 8.02 -10.20
CA ALA A 111 5.17 8.74 -10.76
C ALA A 111 4.76 9.83 -11.77
N GLY A 112 3.48 9.94 -12.14
CA GLY A 112 2.99 10.94 -13.10
C GLY A 112 3.32 10.61 -14.55
N VAL A 113 3.61 9.33 -14.86
CA VAL A 113 3.86 8.87 -16.23
C VAL A 113 2.52 8.76 -17.00
N SER A 114 2.50 9.18 -18.27
CA SER A 114 1.27 9.13 -19.08
C SER A 114 0.76 7.70 -19.24
N LYS A 115 -0.57 7.55 -19.41
CA LYS A 115 -1.20 6.23 -19.58
C LYS A 115 -0.54 5.44 -20.71
N LYS A 116 -0.36 6.04 -21.87
CA LYS A 116 0.26 5.41 -23.03
C LYS A 116 1.66 4.90 -22.72
N GLU A 117 2.52 5.78 -22.19
CA GLU A 117 3.92 5.46 -21.89
C GLU A 117 4.07 4.37 -20.82
N ARG A 118 3.26 4.43 -19.73
CA ARG A 118 3.33 3.41 -18.68
C ARG A 118 2.81 2.04 -19.13
N GLU A 119 1.75 2.00 -20.00
CA GLU A 119 1.22 0.75 -20.53
C GLU A 119 2.16 0.13 -21.56
N GLU A 120 2.77 0.93 -22.44
CA GLU A 120 3.81 0.48 -23.38
C GLU A 120 4.98 -0.13 -22.63
N ARG A 121 5.55 0.60 -21.63
CA ARG A 121 6.66 0.12 -20.81
C ARG A 121 6.30 -1.14 -20.02
N ALA A 122 5.13 -1.18 -19.39
CA ALA A 122 4.66 -2.36 -18.66
C ALA A 122 4.53 -3.58 -19.58
N SER A 123 4.01 -3.39 -20.80
CA SER A 123 3.91 -4.44 -21.82
C SER A 123 5.28 -4.96 -22.25
N GLU A 124 6.25 -4.07 -22.45
CA GLU A 124 7.64 -4.45 -22.80
C GLU A 124 8.29 -5.29 -21.70
N ILE A 125 8.21 -4.84 -20.43
CA ILE A 125 8.75 -5.57 -19.29
C ILE A 125 8.08 -6.95 -19.16
N LEU A 126 6.74 -7.02 -19.27
CA LEU A 126 5.99 -8.26 -19.17
C LEU A 126 6.34 -9.23 -20.30
N LYS A 127 6.52 -8.75 -21.53
CA LYS A 127 6.99 -9.56 -22.67
C LYS A 127 8.39 -10.12 -22.40
N GLY A 128 9.32 -9.29 -21.88
CA GLY A 128 10.67 -9.72 -21.49
C GLY A 128 10.67 -10.80 -20.43
N LEU A 129 9.65 -10.82 -19.55
CA LEU A 129 9.46 -11.84 -18.53
C LEU A 129 8.57 -13.02 -18.97
N GLY A 130 8.28 -13.17 -20.29
CA GLY A 130 7.50 -14.27 -20.85
C GLY A 130 6.01 -14.23 -20.47
N LEU A 131 5.43 -13.04 -20.29
CA LEU A 131 4.03 -12.83 -19.92
C LEU A 131 3.24 -11.99 -20.96
N GLY A 132 3.73 -11.93 -22.21
CA GLY A 132 3.13 -11.13 -23.26
C GLY A 132 1.70 -11.55 -23.65
N ASP A 133 1.35 -12.82 -23.45
CA ASP A 133 0.01 -13.39 -23.67
C ASP A 133 -0.93 -13.24 -22.46
N LYS A 134 -0.45 -12.70 -21.34
CA LYS A 134 -1.16 -12.59 -20.04
C LYS A 134 -1.47 -11.16 -19.62
N LEU A 135 -1.31 -10.17 -20.51
CA LEU A 135 -1.46 -8.74 -20.18
C LEU A 135 -2.82 -8.41 -19.55
N GLU A 136 -3.90 -9.00 -20.08
CA GLU A 136 -5.26 -8.78 -19.63
C GLU A 136 -5.74 -9.77 -18.55
N SER A 137 -4.89 -10.72 -18.16
CA SER A 137 -5.24 -11.75 -17.17
C SER A 137 -5.33 -11.15 -15.76
N LEU A 138 -6.34 -11.55 -15.00
CA LEU A 138 -6.44 -11.23 -13.56
C LEU A 138 -5.49 -12.12 -12.75
N PRO A 139 -5.04 -11.70 -11.57
CA PRO A 139 -4.11 -12.46 -10.73
C PRO A 139 -4.57 -13.89 -10.43
N ASN A 140 -5.87 -14.11 -10.20
CA ASN A 140 -6.46 -15.43 -9.94
C ASN A 140 -6.45 -16.39 -11.15
N LYS A 141 -6.07 -15.92 -12.33
CA LYS A 141 -5.90 -16.72 -13.55
C LYS A 141 -4.44 -17.03 -13.86
N LEU A 142 -3.53 -16.63 -12.98
CA LEU A 142 -2.09 -16.81 -13.12
C LEU A 142 -1.58 -17.87 -12.13
N SER A 143 -0.61 -18.68 -12.56
CA SER A 143 0.14 -19.54 -11.63
C SER A 143 0.98 -18.73 -10.64
N GLY A 144 1.43 -19.33 -9.54
CA GLY A 144 2.29 -18.66 -8.55
C GLY A 144 3.55 -18.05 -9.18
N GLY A 145 4.24 -18.80 -10.04
CA GLY A 145 5.43 -18.31 -10.75
C GLY A 145 5.11 -17.16 -11.73
N GLN A 146 3.93 -17.17 -12.36
CA GLN A 146 3.48 -16.06 -13.20
C GLN A 146 3.18 -14.82 -12.35
N GLN A 147 2.48 -14.98 -11.22
CA GLN A 147 2.21 -13.87 -10.29
C GLN A 147 3.50 -13.25 -9.75
N GLN A 148 4.51 -14.07 -9.44
CA GLN A 148 5.81 -13.58 -8.99
C GLN A 148 6.53 -12.78 -10.08
N ARG A 149 6.49 -13.24 -11.33
CA ARG A 149 7.05 -12.47 -12.46
C ARG A 149 6.30 -11.16 -12.70
N VAL A 150 4.99 -11.09 -12.46
CA VAL A 150 4.23 -9.84 -12.46
C VAL A 150 4.69 -8.90 -11.32
N SER A 151 4.95 -9.45 -10.13
CA SER A 151 5.51 -8.68 -9.01
C SER A 151 6.90 -8.11 -9.33
N ILE A 152 7.75 -8.89 -10.00
CA ILE A 152 9.06 -8.43 -10.49
C ILE A 152 8.88 -7.32 -11.54
N ALA A 153 8.00 -7.52 -12.53
CA ALA A 153 7.71 -6.50 -13.53
C ALA A 153 7.26 -5.17 -12.90
N ARG A 154 6.41 -5.25 -11.87
CA ARG A 154 5.96 -4.08 -11.09
C ARG A 154 7.12 -3.39 -10.35
N ALA A 155 8.08 -4.15 -9.83
CA ALA A 155 9.26 -3.58 -9.17
C ALA A 155 10.15 -2.81 -10.15
N LEU A 156 10.17 -3.19 -11.43
CA LEU A 156 11.03 -2.60 -12.47
C LEU A 156 10.43 -1.40 -13.19
N ILE A 157 9.12 -1.18 -13.12
CA ILE A 157 8.42 -0.21 -13.97
C ILE A 157 8.96 1.23 -13.84
N ASN A 158 9.37 1.63 -12.65
CA ASN A 158 9.95 2.96 -12.38
C ASN A 158 11.49 2.97 -12.41
N GLY A 159 12.12 1.88 -12.80
CA GLY A 159 13.58 1.76 -12.91
C GLY A 159 14.27 1.10 -11.73
N GLY A 160 13.60 0.86 -10.59
CA GLY A 160 14.03 0.10 -9.41
C GLY A 160 15.54 -0.09 -9.22
N GLU A 161 16.31 1.00 -8.88
CA GLU A 161 17.77 0.90 -8.72
C GLU A 161 18.16 -0.10 -7.64
N ILE A 162 17.31 -0.20 -6.60
CA ILE A 162 17.45 -1.13 -5.49
C ILE A 162 16.22 -2.04 -5.48
N ILE A 163 16.42 -3.34 -5.64
CA ILE A 163 15.36 -4.34 -5.59
C ILE A 163 15.44 -5.05 -4.25
N LEU A 164 14.37 -4.93 -3.47
CA LEU A 164 14.18 -5.60 -2.19
C LEU A 164 13.25 -6.78 -2.39
N ALA A 165 13.72 -8.00 -2.14
CA ALA A 165 12.98 -9.23 -2.33
C ALA A 165 12.82 -9.98 -1.00
N ASP A 166 11.59 -10.03 -0.48
CA ASP A 166 11.25 -10.76 0.75
C ASP A 166 10.76 -12.16 0.41
N GLU A 167 11.55 -13.16 0.73
CA GLU A 167 11.27 -14.59 0.46
C GLU A 167 10.74 -14.82 -0.98
N PRO A 168 11.48 -14.38 -2.03
CA PRO A 168 10.94 -14.27 -3.39
C PRO A 168 10.54 -15.61 -4.01
N THR A 169 10.96 -16.73 -3.42
CA THR A 169 10.66 -18.08 -3.88
C THR A 169 9.83 -18.90 -2.90
N GLY A 170 9.53 -18.37 -1.71
CA GLY A 170 8.93 -19.09 -0.60
C GLY A 170 7.52 -19.66 -0.84
N ALA A 171 6.81 -19.17 -1.87
CA ALA A 171 5.48 -19.65 -2.25
C ALA A 171 5.46 -20.37 -3.61
N LEU A 172 6.63 -20.76 -4.14
CA LEU A 172 6.81 -21.33 -5.48
C LEU A 172 7.28 -22.78 -5.43
N ASP A 173 6.96 -23.52 -6.48
CA ASP A 173 7.62 -24.79 -6.77
C ASP A 173 9.09 -24.57 -7.17
N SER A 174 9.90 -25.62 -7.09
CA SER A 174 11.34 -25.52 -7.32
C SER A 174 11.71 -24.97 -8.70
N GLN A 175 10.96 -25.32 -9.74
CA GLN A 175 11.24 -24.87 -11.11
C GLN A 175 10.93 -23.38 -11.26
N SER A 176 9.78 -22.93 -10.76
CA SER A 176 9.41 -21.51 -10.74
C SER A 176 10.36 -20.69 -9.88
N GLY A 177 10.82 -21.25 -8.76
CA GLY A 177 11.81 -20.62 -7.88
C GLY A 177 13.15 -20.39 -8.58
N MET A 178 13.68 -21.40 -9.28
CA MET A 178 14.92 -21.26 -10.05
C MET A 178 14.80 -20.18 -11.13
N MET A 179 13.68 -20.13 -11.84
CA MET A 179 13.42 -19.10 -12.86
C MET A 179 13.42 -17.68 -12.27
N VAL A 180 12.83 -17.51 -11.09
CA VAL A 180 12.84 -16.22 -10.37
C VAL A 180 14.27 -15.82 -9.99
N MET A 181 15.08 -16.75 -9.50
CA MET A 181 16.47 -16.47 -9.14
C MET A 181 17.33 -16.16 -10.37
N GLU A 182 17.07 -16.80 -11.51
CA GLU A 182 17.71 -16.45 -12.77
C GLU A 182 17.38 -15.03 -13.23
N ILE A 183 16.11 -14.62 -13.13
CA ILE A 183 15.69 -13.25 -13.44
C ILE A 183 16.42 -12.26 -12.53
N LEU A 184 16.46 -12.49 -11.21
CA LEU A 184 17.16 -11.60 -10.26
C LEU A 184 18.66 -11.53 -10.56
N THR A 185 19.28 -12.64 -10.90
CA THR A 185 20.71 -12.68 -11.29
C THR A 185 20.98 -11.87 -12.56
N ASN A 186 20.08 -11.95 -13.55
CA ASN A 186 20.20 -11.16 -14.78
C ASN A 186 20.01 -9.66 -14.50
N LEU A 187 19.04 -9.28 -13.67
CA LEU A 187 18.86 -7.90 -13.24
C LEU A 187 20.08 -7.34 -12.49
N HIS A 188 20.74 -8.17 -11.67
CA HIS A 188 22.01 -7.79 -11.05
C HIS A 188 23.08 -7.47 -12.10
N LYS A 189 23.23 -8.33 -13.13
CA LYS A 189 24.17 -8.11 -14.24
C LYS A 189 23.84 -6.86 -15.06
N GLU A 190 22.57 -6.43 -15.07
CA GLU A 190 22.09 -5.20 -15.70
C GLU A 190 22.35 -3.95 -14.83
N GLY A 191 22.92 -4.10 -13.62
CA GLY A 191 23.34 -3.00 -12.74
C GLY A 191 22.38 -2.70 -11.59
N HIS A 192 21.34 -3.51 -11.39
CA HIS A 192 20.47 -3.37 -10.22
C HIS A 192 21.17 -3.83 -8.95
N THR A 193 20.99 -3.09 -7.86
CA THR A 193 21.36 -3.55 -6.51
C THR A 193 20.27 -4.49 -6.00
N ILE A 194 20.61 -5.74 -5.68
CA ILE A 194 19.65 -6.75 -5.24
C ILE A 194 19.87 -7.07 -3.78
N ILE A 195 18.81 -6.99 -2.98
CA ILE A 195 18.82 -7.38 -1.57
C ILE A 195 17.71 -8.40 -1.36
N ILE A 196 18.09 -9.65 -1.10
CA ILE A 196 17.16 -10.75 -0.81
C ILE A 196 17.12 -11.00 0.69
N VAL A 197 15.92 -11.11 1.25
CA VAL A 197 15.70 -11.63 2.60
C VAL A 197 15.20 -13.06 2.46
N THR A 198 15.89 -14.03 3.07
CA THR A 198 15.49 -15.43 3.03
C THR A 198 16.01 -16.22 4.24
N HIS A 199 15.35 -17.33 4.54
CA HIS A 199 15.86 -18.34 5.47
C HIS A 199 16.46 -19.56 4.74
N ASP A 200 16.33 -19.63 3.41
CA ASP A 200 16.85 -20.74 2.58
C ASP A 200 18.29 -20.45 2.16
N GLN A 201 19.21 -21.34 2.57
CA GLN A 201 20.63 -21.28 2.23
C GLN A 201 20.90 -21.44 0.73
N ASN A 202 20.06 -22.21 0.00
CA ASN A 202 20.20 -22.38 -1.43
C ASN A 202 19.92 -21.06 -2.15
N ILE A 203 18.85 -20.35 -1.75
CA ILE A 203 18.52 -19.03 -2.28
C ILE A 203 19.60 -18.00 -1.93
N ALA A 204 20.08 -18.02 -0.69
CA ALA A 204 21.17 -17.14 -0.26
C ALA A 204 22.47 -17.40 -1.03
N SER A 205 22.67 -18.61 -1.56
CA SER A 205 23.88 -18.96 -2.31
C SER A 205 24.03 -18.23 -3.65
N TYR A 206 22.95 -17.72 -4.22
CA TYR A 206 22.97 -16.88 -5.44
C TYR A 206 23.59 -15.50 -5.20
N ALA A 207 23.53 -15.00 -3.96
CA ALA A 207 24.09 -13.71 -3.61
C ALA A 207 25.63 -13.76 -3.48
N HIS A 208 26.26 -12.65 -3.78
CA HIS A 208 27.71 -12.46 -3.69
C HIS A 208 28.18 -12.12 -2.26
N ARG A 209 27.27 -11.59 -1.42
CA ARG A 209 27.50 -11.26 -0.02
C ARG A 209 26.35 -11.76 0.82
N ILE A 210 26.66 -12.37 1.95
CA ILE A 210 25.67 -12.91 2.87
C ILE A 210 25.82 -12.24 4.23
N ILE A 211 24.73 -11.64 4.71
CA ILE A 211 24.61 -10.99 6.00
C ILE A 211 23.70 -11.84 6.88
N GLU A 212 24.22 -12.35 7.98
CA GLU A 212 23.46 -13.14 8.94
C GLU A 212 22.99 -12.24 10.10
N ILE A 213 21.68 -12.26 10.35
CA ILE A 213 21.06 -11.50 11.45
C ILE A 213 20.53 -12.47 12.50
N LYS A 214 20.85 -12.18 13.76
CA LYS A 214 20.36 -12.88 14.94
C LYS A 214 20.02 -11.90 16.04
N ASP A 215 18.84 -12.04 16.64
CA ASP A 215 18.37 -11.25 17.79
C ASP A 215 18.52 -9.73 17.58
N GLY A 216 18.23 -9.27 16.37
CA GLY A 216 18.29 -7.87 15.96
C GLY A 216 19.70 -7.31 15.72
N LYS A 217 20.74 -8.15 15.66
CA LYS A 217 22.13 -7.74 15.40
C LYS A 217 22.70 -8.46 14.18
N ILE A 218 23.65 -7.84 13.49
CA ILE A 218 24.44 -8.51 12.47
C ILE A 218 25.44 -9.44 13.20
N LEU A 219 25.28 -10.74 12.96
CA LEU A 219 26.18 -11.76 13.53
C LEU A 219 27.40 -11.98 12.63
N LYS A 220 27.18 -11.99 11.31
CA LYS A 220 28.22 -12.26 10.33
C LYS A 220 27.92 -11.51 9.03
N ASP A 221 28.98 -11.02 8.40
CA ASP A 221 28.96 -10.39 7.08
C ASP A 221 30.08 -11.03 6.25
N SER A 222 29.71 -11.74 5.21
CA SER A 222 30.64 -12.58 4.43
C SER A 222 30.51 -12.26 2.94
N VAL A 223 31.57 -11.75 2.36
CA VAL A 223 31.69 -11.55 0.93
C VAL A 223 32.23 -12.81 0.28
N LYS A 224 31.46 -13.41 -0.63
CA LYS A 224 31.89 -14.59 -1.43
C LYS A 224 32.56 -14.18 -2.71
N LYS A 225 32.01 -13.16 -3.39
CA LYS A 225 32.53 -12.58 -4.62
C LYS A 225 32.38 -11.08 -4.58
N ASP A 226 33.35 -10.34 -5.07
CA ASP A 226 33.29 -8.87 -5.17
C ASP A 226 32.94 -8.44 -6.60
N GLU A 227 31.86 -9.03 -7.14
CA GLU A 227 31.33 -8.67 -8.47
C GLU A 227 30.28 -7.57 -8.29
N ILE A 228 30.58 -6.38 -8.78
CA ILE A 228 29.73 -5.20 -8.71
C ILE A 228 29.48 -4.72 -10.14
N TYR A 229 28.22 -4.55 -10.50
CA TYR A 229 27.83 -3.99 -11.79
C TYR A 229 27.26 -2.58 -11.57
N ASP A 230 28.05 -1.56 -11.79
CA ASP A 230 27.63 -0.16 -11.69
C ASP A 230 27.28 0.38 -13.08
N ILE A 231 26.05 0.17 -13.51
CA ILE A 231 25.50 0.61 -14.79
C ILE A 231 24.41 1.67 -14.51
N ASP A 232 24.38 2.71 -15.34
CA ASP A 232 23.33 3.73 -15.24
C ASP A 232 22.01 3.21 -15.83
N LEU A 233 21.02 3.02 -14.95
CA LEU A 233 19.70 2.55 -15.32
C LEU A 233 18.86 3.67 -15.96
N LYS A 234 18.18 3.35 -17.07
CA LYS A 234 17.27 4.29 -17.75
C LYS A 234 16.01 4.53 -16.92
N LYS A 235 15.83 5.76 -16.44
CA LYS A 235 14.62 6.18 -15.71
C LYS A 235 13.55 6.70 -16.68
N PRO A 236 12.26 6.48 -16.39
CA PRO A 236 11.17 7.08 -17.16
C PRO A 236 11.16 8.61 -16.98
N LYS A 237 10.78 9.33 -18.03
CA LYS A 237 10.65 10.80 -18.00
C LYS A 237 9.43 11.17 -17.16
N GLN A 238 9.61 12.01 -16.14
CA GLN A 238 8.51 12.55 -15.34
C GLN A 238 7.85 13.74 -16.05
N LYS A 239 6.52 13.81 -16.00
CA LYS A 239 5.72 14.92 -16.54
C LYS A 239 5.50 16.05 -15.52
N ASN A 240 4.97 17.19 -16.03
CA ASN A 240 4.58 18.36 -15.24
C ASN A 240 3.50 18.00 -14.21
N TRP A 241 3.57 18.59 -13.03
CA TRP A 241 2.79 18.31 -11.83
C TRP A 241 1.25 18.43 -12.01
N LEU A 242 0.75 19.33 -12.87
CA LEU A 242 -0.70 19.51 -13.10
C LEU A 242 -1.36 18.30 -13.80
N SER A 243 -0.67 17.68 -14.77
CA SER A 243 -1.19 16.47 -15.43
C SER A 243 -1.18 15.26 -14.48
N PHE A 244 -0.28 15.27 -13.49
CA PHE A 244 -0.16 14.27 -12.45
C PHE A 244 -1.43 14.13 -11.61
N TYR A 245 -1.96 15.23 -11.05
CA TYR A 245 -3.15 15.18 -10.20
C TYR A 245 -4.41 14.76 -10.96
N LYS A 246 -4.55 15.16 -12.23
CA LYS A 246 -5.67 14.76 -13.06
C LYS A 246 -5.68 13.25 -13.33
N ASP A 247 -4.53 12.69 -13.74
CA ASP A 247 -4.38 11.27 -14.03
C ASP A 247 -4.56 10.42 -12.76
N GLN A 248 -4.02 10.87 -11.63
CA GLN A 248 -4.18 10.23 -10.32
C GLN A 248 -5.63 10.21 -9.85
N PHE A 249 -6.35 11.33 -9.99
CA PHE A 249 -7.77 11.42 -9.62
C PHE A 249 -8.64 10.47 -10.46
N ILE A 250 -8.44 10.45 -11.77
CA ILE A 250 -9.18 9.56 -12.69
C ILE A 250 -8.93 8.09 -12.35
N GLU A 251 -7.68 7.72 -12.07
CA GLU A 251 -7.33 6.33 -11.76
C GLU A 251 -7.87 5.91 -10.38
N SER A 252 -7.77 6.78 -9.37
CA SER A 252 -8.36 6.54 -8.04
C SER A 252 -9.88 6.40 -8.10
N PHE A 253 -10.55 7.22 -8.92
CA PHE A 253 -11.99 7.12 -9.15
C PHE A 253 -12.37 5.79 -9.81
N LYS A 254 -11.64 5.37 -10.85
CA LYS A 254 -11.86 4.08 -11.51
C LYS A 254 -11.66 2.90 -10.56
N MET A 255 -10.59 2.94 -9.74
CA MET A 255 -10.34 1.89 -8.75
C MET A 255 -11.48 1.81 -7.73
N SER A 256 -11.99 2.95 -7.26
CA SER A 256 -13.11 3.01 -6.33
C SER A 256 -14.39 2.43 -6.95
N VAL A 257 -14.70 2.80 -8.19
CA VAL A 257 -15.84 2.25 -8.93
C VAL A 257 -15.70 0.73 -9.12
N ASN A 258 -14.53 0.27 -9.55
CA ASN A 258 -14.27 -1.17 -9.72
C ASN A 258 -14.37 -1.94 -8.39
N ALA A 259 -13.93 -1.36 -7.26
CA ALA A 259 -14.05 -1.98 -5.94
C ALA A 259 -15.53 -2.13 -5.54
N ILE A 260 -16.37 -1.13 -5.82
CA ILE A 260 -17.83 -1.20 -5.59
C ILE A 260 -18.45 -2.34 -6.42
N PHE A 261 -18.10 -2.43 -7.70
CA PHE A 261 -18.62 -3.49 -8.57
C PHE A 261 -18.09 -4.90 -8.26
N SER A 262 -16.88 -4.99 -7.69
CA SER A 262 -16.31 -6.28 -7.28
C SER A 262 -17.03 -6.88 -6.06
N HIS A 263 -17.64 -6.04 -5.21
CA HIS A 263 -18.38 -6.45 -4.02
C HIS A 263 -19.87 -6.08 -4.10
N LYS A 264 -20.51 -6.38 -5.24
CA LYS A 264 -21.90 -5.98 -5.58
C LYS A 264 -22.89 -6.22 -4.44
N LEU A 265 -22.85 -7.40 -3.82
CA LEU A 265 -23.81 -7.77 -2.77
C LEU A 265 -23.65 -6.92 -1.50
N ARG A 266 -22.40 -6.67 -1.07
CA ARG A 266 -22.12 -5.83 0.10
C ARG A 266 -22.51 -4.37 -0.15
N SER A 267 -22.15 -3.84 -1.32
CA SER A 267 -22.47 -2.45 -1.70
C SER A 267 -23.99 -2.26 -1.82
N LEU A 268 -24.71 -3.22 -2.41
CA LEU A 268 -26.17 -3.20 -2.51
C LEU A 268 -26.84 -3.22 -1.12
N LEU A 269 -26.41 -4.11 -0.23
CA LEU A 269 -26.96 -4.22 1.13
C LEU A 269 -26.70 -2.95 1.95
N THR A 270 -25.51 -2.38 1.85
CA THR A 270 -25.16 -1.12 2.55
C THR A 270 -26.01 0.03 2.04
N MET A 271 -26.15 0.17 0.72
CA MET A 271 -26.96 1.20 0.08
C MET A 271 -28.45 1.06 0.46
N LEU A 272 -28.97 -0.18 0.44
CA LEU A 272 -30.33 -0.49 0.85
C LEU A 272 -30.59 -0.12 2.33
N GLY A 273 -29.65 -0.42 3.22
CA GLY A 273 -29.75 -0.05 4.64
C GLY A 273 -29.81 1.46 4.85
N ILE A 274 -28.99 2.24 4.12
CA ILE A 274 -29.00 3.71 4.18
C ILE A 274 -30.32 4.26 3.64
N ILE A 275 -30.82 3.74 2.50
CA ILE A 275 -32.10 4.16 1.91
C ILE A 275 -33.25 3.91 2.88
N ILE A 276 -33.33 2.71 3.45
CA ILE A 276 -34.37 2.37 4.43
C ILE A 276 -34.29 3.28 5.65
N GLY A 277 -33.07 3.50 6.19
CA GLY A 277 -32.86 4.38 7.33
C GLY A 277 -33.33 5.80 7.10
N ILE A 278 -32.92 6.43 5.98
CA ILE A 278 -33.31 7.79 5.63
C ILE A 278 -34.82 7.87 5.36
N THR A 279 -35.38 6.93 4.62
CA THR A 279 -36.81 6.89 4.31
C THR A 279 -37.65 6.74 5.57
N SER A 280 -37.24 5.91 6.52
CA SER A 280 -37.91 5.76 7.82
C SER A 280 -37.96 7.07 8.60
N VAL A 281 -36.82 7.78 8.71
CA VAL A 281 -36.75 9.08 9.41
C VAL A 281 -37.65 10.12 8.74
N ILE A 282 -37.57 10.25 7.42
CA ILE A 282 -38.41 11.19 6.66
C ILE A 282 -39.89 10.88 6.84
N SER A 283 -40.28 9.59 6.79
CA SER A 283 -41.65 9.15 6.98
C SER A 283 -42.21 9.49 8.37
N VAL A 284 -41.40 9.27 9.41
CA VAL A 284 -41.80 9.62 10.79
C VAL A 284 -41.98 11.13 10.95
N VAL A 285 -41.06 11.94 10.42
CA VAL A 285 -41.14 13.39 10.48
C VAL A 285 -42.33 13.91 9.67
N ALA A 286 -42.59 13.36 8.48
CA ALA A 286 -43.72 13.75 7.64
C ALA A 286 -45.07 13.42 8.32
N LEU A 287 -45.19 12.23 8.92
CA LEU A 287 -46.40 11.85 9.69
C LEU A 287 -46.59 12.74 10.90
N GLY A 288 -45.51 13.06 11.65
CA GLY A 288 -45.57 13.99 12.78
C GLY A 288 -46.07 15.39 12.38
N ASN A 289 -45.52 15.97 11.32
CA ASN A 289 -45.91 17.25 10.78
C ASN A 289 -47.35 17.25 10.25
N GLY A 290 -47.73 16.18 9.54
CA GLY A 290 -49.10 16.02 9.04
C GLY A 290 -50.14 15.92 10.17
N SER A 291 -49.87 15.13 11.19
CA SER A 291 -50.73 15.00 12.37
C SER A 291 -50.85 16.35 13.12
N GLN A 292 -49.77 17.08 13.31
CA GLN A 292 -49.78 18.40 13.94
C GLN A 292 -50.63 19.40 13.15
N GLN A 293 -50.50 19.44 11.82
CA GLN A 293 -51.32 20.33 10.98
C GLN A 293 -52.81 19.94 11.04
N GLN A 294 -53.14 18.65 11.07
CA GLN A 294 -54.50 18.16 11.18
C GLN A 294 -55.13 18.57 12.52
N ILE A 295 -54.41 18.38 13.63
CA ILE A 295 -54.84 18.82 14.95
C ILE A 295 -55.08 20.34 14.99
N LEU A 296 -54.12 21.14 14.47
CA LEU A 296 -54.25 22.59 14.39
C LEU A 296 -55.42 23.05 13.55
N SER A 297 -55.73 22.38 12.42
CA SER A 297 -56.88 22.67 11.58
C SER A 297 -58.19 22.33 12.27
N SER A 298 -58.23 21.21 12.99
CA SER A 298 -59.40 20.83 13.79
C SER A 298 -59.72 21.80 14.94
N ILE A 299 -58.66 22.24 15.63
CA ILE A 299 -58.78 23.26 16.70
C ILE A 299 -59.27 24.63 16.13
N ARG A 300 -58.72 25.01 14.98
CA ARG A 300 -59.20 26.28 14.30
C ARG A 300 -60.63 26.15 13.80
N GLY A 301 -61.11 24.96 13.42
CA GLY A 301 -62.49 24.71 13.01
C GLY A 301 -63.51 24.76 14.18
N ILE A 302 -63.07 24.52 15.43
CA ILE A 302 -63.92 24.62 16.64
C ILE A 302 -64.06 26.05 17.15
N GLY A 303 -63.37 27.03 16.54
CA GLY A 303 -63.56 28.45 16.80
C GLY A 303 -62.81 28.95 18.05
N THR A 304 -61.54 29.20 17.91
CA THR A 304 -60.68 29.78 18.96
C THR A 304 -60.96 31.26 19.23
N ASN A 305 -62.01 31.86 18.61
CA ASN A 305 -62.38 33.25 18.78
C ASN A 305 -63.67 33.41 19.59
N THR A 306 -64.18 32.39 20.28
CA THR A 306 -65.30 32.51 21.20
C THR A 306 -64.83 32.83 22.62
N ILE A 307 -65.09 34.03 23.09
CA ILE A 307 -64.93 34.37 24.53
C ILE A 307 -66.17 33.91 25.24
N ASP A 308 -66.09 32.88 26.05
CA ASP A 308 -67.17 32.45 26.89
C ASP A 308 -67.27 33.35 28.11
N ILE A 309 -68.27 34.31 28.11
CA ILE A 309 -68.50 35.18 29.23
C ILE A 309 -69.53 34.53 30.15
N SER A 310 -69.09 33.76 31.17
CA SER A 310 -69.93 33.24 32.22
C SER A 310 -70.26 34.32 33.23
N GLY A 311 -71.46 34.90 33.14
CA GLY A 311 -71.97 35.80 34.13
C GLY A 311 -72.35 35.06 35.43
N GLN A 312 -71.56 35.24 36.49
CA GLN A 312 -71.98 34.84 37.85
C GLN A 312 -73.07 35.78 38.32
N ARG A 313 -74.31 35.31 38.48
CA ARG A 313 -75.38 36.01 39.20
C ARG A 313 -75.05 36.06 40.69
N VAL A 314 -74.62 37.18 41.18
CA VAL A 314 -74.53 37.41 42.62
C VAL A 314 -75.96 37.68 43.14
N TRP A 315 -76.49 36.83 43.97
CA TRP A 315 -77.70 37.06 44.71
C TRP A 315 -77.45 38.07 45.77
N GLY A 316 -78.04 39.26 45.54
CA GLY A 316 -78.01 40.32 46.56
C GLY A 316 -79.02 39.99 47.68
N TYR A 317 -78.51 39.95 48.87
CA TYR A 317 -79.37 39.97 50.07
C TYR A 317 -79.97 41.32 50.22
N ALA A 318 -81.29 41.34 50.21
CA ALA A 318 -82.06 42.47 50.64
C ALA A 318 -82.05 42.56 52.17
N CYS A 319 -81.46 43.57 52.75
CA CYS A 319 -81.67 43.96 54.16
C CYS A 319 -82.98 44.73 54.34
N ARG A 320 -83.72 44.29 55.32
CA ARG A 320 -84.58 45.18 56.09
C ARG A 320 -83.81 45.76 57.26
#